data_96344eaf8bc547b83f9f7fdcc30ea563
#
_entry.id   96344eaf8bc547b83f9f7fdcc30ea563
#
_cell.length_a   1.000
_cell.length_b   1.000
_cell.length_c   1.000
_cell.angle_alpha   90.00
_cell.angle_beta   90.00
_cell.angle_gamma   90.00
#
_symmetry.space_group_name_H-M   'P 1'
#
loop_
_entity.id
_entity.type
_entity.pdbx_description
1 polymer ?
#
loop_
_entity_poly.entity_id
_entity_poly.type
_entity_poly.pdbx_seq_one_letter_code
_entity_poly.pdbx_strand_id
1 'polypeptide(L)'
;MNQVIRSRTDWKERVVIRLAWMAASRWSEIAALTPNNFTLKPDGALVLDWSVAPKTARADPHRALRFVRIRWQDAFDTIKLCTALQENEKLTKLTTARVERALAPRNATAHSIERGALRHAAQIVETYNLDPHVISQLAKHVDPFDLLQDTVRYLWRYTTMLTQMSSLVALT
;
A
#
# COMPACT_ATOMS: atom_id res chain seq x y z
N MET A 1 -14.79 -0.52 1.09
CA MET A 1 -13.69 -1.36 1.62
C MET A 1 -13.83 -1.64 3.11
N ASN A 2 -14.11 -0.67 3.96
CA ASN A 2 -14.23 -0.84 5.41
C ASN A 2 -15.19 -1.99 5.85
N GLN A 3 -16.30 -2.18 5.15
CA GLN A 3 -17.23 -3.30 5.44
C GLN A 3 -16.60 -4.67 5.14
N VAL A 4 -15.77 -4.79 4.10
CA VAL A 4 -15.04 -6.03 3.78
C VAL A 4 -14.03 -6.34 4.87
N ILE A 5 -13.26 -5.31 5.30
CA ILE A 5 -12.28 -5.46 6.37
C ILE A 5 -12.96 -5.89 7.67
N ARG A 6 -14.05 -5.21 8.04
CA ARG A 6 -14.81 -5.52 9.28
C ARG A 6 -15.48 -6.90 9.27
N SER A 7 -15.81 -7.43 8.09
CA SER A 7 -16.43 -8.77 7.97
C SER A 7 -15.43 -9.92 8.16
N ARG A 8 -14.13 -9.64 8.20
CA ARG A 8 -13.11 -10.68 8.46
C ARG A 8 -12.98 -10.92 9.96
N THR A 9 -13.03 -12.17 10.36
CA THR A 9 -12.83 -12.57 11.78
C THR A 9 -11.36 -12.57 12.16
N ASP A 10 -10.48 -13.00 11.24
CA ASP A 10 -9.03 -12.99 11.46
C ASP A 10 -8.48 -11.57 11.36
N TRP A 11 -7.89 -11.09 12.45
CA TRP A 11 -7.29 -9.77 12.53
C TRP A 11 -6.09 -9.61 11.57
N LYS A 12 -5.31 -10.67 11.33
CA LYS A 12 -4.18 -10.64 10.37
C LYS A 12 -4.68 -10.40 8.95
N GLU A 13 -5.77 -11.06 8.55
CA GLU A 13 -6.41 -10.83 7.25
C GLU A 13 -6.90 -9.38 7.13
N ARG A 14 -7.49 -8.81 8.19
CA ARG A 14 -7.91 -7.40 8.21
C ARG A 14 -6.75 -6.44 7.96
N VAL A 15 -5.63 -6.64 8.66
CA VAL A 15 -4.43 -5.80 8.49
C VAL A 15 -3.92 -5.88 7.06
N VAL A 16 -3.80 -7.07 6.48
CA VAL A 16 -3.25 -7.23 5.12
C VAL A 16 -4.17 -6.64 4.06
N ILE A 17 -5.51 -6.81 4.17
CA ILE A 17 -6.47 -6.19 3.24
C ILE A 17 -6.41 -4.67 3.35
N ARG A 18 -6.26 -4.13 4.57
CA ARG A 18 -6.10 -2.70 4.79
C ARG A 18 -4.80 -2.15 4.20
N LEU A 19 -3.69 -2.88 4.36
CA LEU A 19 -2.43 -2.55 3.69
C LEU A 19 -2.57 -2.49 2.16
N ALA A 20 -3.27 -3.47 1.56
CA ALA A 20 -3.53 -3.49 0.13
C ALA A 20 -4.31 -2.25 -0.32
N TRP A 21 -5.31 -1.84 0.48
CA TRP A 21 -6.11 -0.64 0.20
C TRP A 21 -5.29 0.64 0.33
N MET A 22 -4.59 0.85 1.45
CA MET A 22 -3.79 2.06 1.69
C MET A 22 -2.67 2.25 0.66
N ALA A 23 -2.06 1.14 0.25
CA ALA A 23 -0.99 1.15 -0.72
C ALA A 23 -1.48 1.14 -2.18
N ALA A 24 -2.79 1.16 -2.42
CA ALA A 24 -3.39 1.00 -3.75
C ALA A 24 -2.72 -0.13 -4.56
N SER A 25 -2.61 -1.31 -3.94
CA SER A 25 -1.78 -2.40 -4.45
C SER A 25 -2.60 -3.53 -5.03
N ARG A 26 -2.00 -4.22 -5.99
CA ARG A 26 -2.53 -5.50 -6.45
C ARG A 26 -2.38 -6.53 -5.33
N TRP A 27 -3.37 -7.42 -5.22
CA TRP A 27 -3.31 -8.46 -4.19
C TRP A 27 -2.04 -9.32 -4.27
N SER A 28 -1.61 -9.67 -5.47
CA SER A 28 -0.39 -10.46 -5.68
C SER A 28 0.88 -9.79 -5.16
N GLU A 29 0.91 -8.46 -5.15
CA GLU A 29 2.04 -7.69 -4.63
C GLU A 29 2.07 -7.73 -3.10
N ILE A 30 0.92 -7.48 -2.45
CA ILE A 30 0.79 -7.59 -0.99
C ILE A 30 1.10 -9.02 -0.51
N ALA A 31 0.60 -10.03 -1.21
CA ALA A 31 0.82 -11.43 -0.86
C ALA A 31 2.29 -11.88 -1.02
N ALA A 32 3.12 -11.10 -1.70
CA ALA A 32 4.55 -11.37 -1.84
C ALA A 32 5.38 -10.78 -0.69
N LEU A 33 4.84 -9.84 0.08
CA LEU A 33 5.57 -9.15 1.15
C LEU A 33 5.87 -10.05 2.35
N THR A 34 6.97 -9.73 3.01
CA THR A 34 7.42 -10.34 4.27
C THR A 34 7.69 -9.22 5.30
N PRO A 35 7.91 -9.52 6.58
CA PRO A 35 8.33 -8.54 7.58
C PRO A 35 9.55 -7.71 7.17
N ASN A 36 10.50 -8.29 6.42
CA ASN A 36 11.73 -7.61 5.97
C ASN A 36 11.47 -6.44 5.00
N ASN A 37 10.27 -6.33 4.45
CA ASN A 37 9.91 -5.19 3.59
C ASN A 37 9.52 -3.94 4.39
N PHE A 38 9.53 -4.01 5.72
CA PHE A 38 9.08 -2.91 6.57
C PHE A 38 10.23 -2.38 7.44
N THR A 39 10.37 -1.06 7.50
CA THR A 39 11.34 -0.37 8.35
C THR A 39 10.62 0.60 9.27
N LEU A 40 10.77 0.40 10.58
CA LEU A 40 10.30 1.36 11.58
C LEU A 40 11.23 2.58 11.61
N LYS A 41 10.64 3.77 11.53
CA LYS A 41 11.37 5.05 11.61
C LYS A 41 11.30 5.63 13.02
N PRO A 42 12.26 6.50 13.41
CA PRO A 42 12.30 7.12 14.76
C PRO A 42 11.04 7.90 15.14
N ASP A 43 10.30 8.42 14.15
CA ASP A 43 9.04 9.14 14.36
C ASP A 43 7.82 8.21 14.51
N GLY A 44 8.04 6.91 14.66
CA GLY A 44 6.98 5.91 14.81
C GLY A 44 6.26 5.53 13.51
N ALA A 45 6.67 6.11 12.37
CA ALA A 45 6.12 5.69 11.08
C ALA A 45 6.77 4.38 10.62
N LEU A 46 5.99 3.53 9.97
CA LEU A 46 6.45 2.33 9.32
C LEU A 46 6.58 2.58 7.81
N VAL A 47 7.75 2.33 7.26
CA VAL A 47 8.01 2.48 5.82
C VAL A 47 8.00 1.10 5.20
N LEU A 48 7.14 0.92 4.21
CA LEU A 48 7.07 -0.28 3.37
C LEU A 48 7.92 -0.05 2.12
N ASP A 49 8.90 -0.91 1.93
CA ASP A 49 9.70 -1.00 0.70
C ASP A 49 9.10 -2.02 -0.27
N TRP A 50 8.67 -1.54 -1.42
CA TRP A 50 8.08 -2.34 -2.48
C TRP A 50 9.09 -2.90 -3.48
N SER A 51 10.36 -2.55 -3.40
CA SER A 51 11.36 -2.88 -4.42
C SER A 51 11.46 -4.37 -4.75
N VAL A 52 10.97 -5.22 -3.85
CA VAL A 52 11.03 -6.70 -3.95
C VAL A 52 9.76 -7.31 -4.58
N ALA A 53 8.66 -6.58 -4.63
CA ALA A 53 7.34 -7.18 -4.87
C ALA A 53 6.83 -7.19 -6.32
N PRO A 54 7.05 -6.19 -7.18
CA PRO A 54 6.35 -6.14 -8.46
C PRO A 54 7.04 -6.92 -9.56
N LYS A 55 6.22 -7.50 -10.46
CA LYS A 55 6.72 -8.08 -11.73
C LYS A 55 7.59 -7.11 -12.52
N THR A 56 7.30 -5.81 -12.43
CA THR A 56 8.06 -4.72 -13.04
C THR A 56 9.45 -4.56 -12.45
N ALA A 57 9.68 -4.93 -11.18
CA ALA A 57 11.00 -4.90 -10.57
C ALA A 57 12.02 -5.81 -11.24
N ARG A 58 11.55 -6.89 -11.88
CA ARG A 58 12.42 -7.82 -12.63
C ARG A 58 12.87 -7.22 -13.97
N ALA A 59 12.04 -6.38 -14.57
CA ALA A 59 12.32 -5.75 -15.87
C ALA A 59 13.08 -4.43 -15.70
N ASP A 60 12.76 -3.67 -14.66
CA ASP A 60 13.36 -2.38 -14.34
C ASP A 60 13.32 -2.12 -12.84
N PRO A 61 14.42 -2.40 -12.10
CA PRO A 61 14.48 -2.17 -10.66
C PRO A 61 14.23 -0.73 -10.24
N HIS A 62 14.58 0.26 -11.07
CA HIS A 62 14.37 1.68 -10.76
C HIS A 62 12.88 2.07 -10.78
N ARG A 63 12.09 1.45 -11.65
CA ARG A 63 10.62 1.62 -11.65
C ARG A 63 9.92 0.94 -10.47
N ALA A 64 10.63 0.07 -9.77
CA ALA A 64 10.12 -0.63 -8.61
C ALA A 64 10.34 0.11 -7.30
N LEU A 65 11.22 1.11 -7.28
CA LEU A 65 11.49 1.91 -6.08
C LEU A 65 10.24 2.67 -5.68
N ARG A 66 9.59 2.14 -4.66
CA ARG A 66 8.38 2.73 -4.09
C ARG A 66 8.38 2.54 -2.59
N PHE A 67 8.20 3.63 -1.89
CA PHE A 67 8.05 3.61 -0.45
C PHE A 67 6.66 4.09 -0.06
N VAL A 68 5.97 3.31 0.76
CA VAL A 68 4.70 3.70 1.37
C VAL A 68 4.94 3.90 2.85
N ARG A 69 4.58 5.07 3.35
CA ARG A 69 4.71 5.40 4.76
C ARG A 69 3.38 5.20 5.47
N ILE A 70 3.38 4.35 6.48
CA ILE A 70 2.22 3.97 7.28
C ILE A 70 2.37 4.62 8.66
N ARG A 71 1.30 5.18 9.20
CA ARG A 71 1.30 5.87 10.50
C ARG A 71 0.18 5.38 11.41
N TRP A 72 0.24 5.83 12.66
CA TRP A 72 -0.78 5.64 13.70
C TRP A 72 -1.15 4.18 13.91
N GLN A 73 -2.44 3.90 14.08
CA GLN A 73 -2.95 2.56 14.35
C GLN A 73 -2.56 1.55 13.28
N ASP A 74 -2.54 1.96 12.00
CA ASP A 74 -2.15 1.09 10.90
C ASP A 74 -0.67 0.67 10.97
N ALA A 75 0.22 1.56 11.43
CA ALA A 75 1.62 1.22 11.69
C ALA A 75 1.73 0.22 12.84
N PHE A 76 1.03 0.48 13.96
CA PHE A 76 1.00 -0.41 15.10
C PHE A 76 0.49 -1.81 14.74
N ASP A 77 -0.65 -1.89 14.05
CA ASP A 77 -1.24 -3.16 13.63
C ASP A 77 -0.33 -3.93 12.67
N THR A 78 0.36 -3.21 11.77
CA THR A 78 1.32 -3.82 10.85
C THR A 78 2.56 -4.33 11.56
N ILE A 79 3.11 -3.57 12.52
CA ILE A 79 4.23 -4.01 13.36
C ILE A 79 3.83 -5.27 14.13
N LYS A 80 2.65 -5.26 14.76
CA LYS A 80 2.11 -6.42 15.46
C LYS A 80 1.98 -7.65 14.54
N LEU A 81 1.60 -7.45 13.29
CA LEU A 81 1.56 -8.52 12.29
C LEU A 81 2.97 -9.03 11.99
N CYS A 82 3.92 -8.13 11.72
CA CYS A 82 5.31 -8.51 11.42
C CYS A 82 5.98 -9.25 12.56
N THR A 83 5.78 -8.81 13.81
CA THR A 83 6.35 -9.50 14.99
C THR A 83 5.73 -10.88 15.25
N ALA A 84 4.54 -11.15 14.74
CA ALA A 84 3.88 -12.44 14.84
C ALA A 84 4.28 -13.44 13.73
N LEU A 85 5.21 -13.06 12.86
CA LEU A 85 5.68 -13.83 11.72
C LEU A 85 7.21 -13.99 11.77
N GLN A 86 7.74 -14.99 11.07
CA GLN A 86 9.18 -15.09 10.82
C GLN A 86 9.60 -14.06 9.75
N GLU A 87 10.85 -13.64 9.75
CA GLU A 87 11.35 -12.58 8.84
C GLU A 87 11.04 -12.81 7.36
N ASN A 88 11.13 -14.07 6.91
CA ASN A 88 10.87 -14.45 5.52
C ASN A 88 9.48 -15.06 5.31
N GLU A 89 8.64 -15.08 6.33
CA GLU A 89 7.27 -15.56 6.21
C GLU A 89 6.42 -14.52 5.50
N LYS A 90 5.59 -14.96 4.56
CA LYS A 90 4.66 -14.05 3.87
C LYS A 90 3.63 -13.48 4.84
N LEU A 91 3.29 -12.19 4.68
CA LEU A 91 2.30 -11.51 5.53
C LEU A 91 0.95 -12.22 5.56
N THR A 92 0.62 -12.97 4.51
CA THR A 92 -0.67 -13.65 4.40
C THR A 92 -0.57 -14.95 3.62
N LYS A 93 -1.40 -15.91 4.04
CA LYS A 93 -1.67 -17.16 3.29
C LYS A 93 -2.95 -17.06 2.44
N LEU A 94 -3.62 -15.88 2.43
CA LEU A 94 -4.79 -15.65 1.60
C LEU A 94 -4.41 -15.65 0.13
N THR A 95 -4.98 -16.60 -0.60
CA THR A 95 -4.86 -16.65 -2.06
C THR A 95 -5.78 -15.62 -2.72
N THR A 96 -5.45 -15.22 -3.95
CA THR A 96 -6.30 -14.33 -4.76
C THR A 96 -7.75 -14.85 -4.83
N ALA A 97 -7.93 -16.14 -5.04
CA ALA A 97 -9.28 -16.76 -5.09
C ALA A 97 -10.07 -16.61 -3.78
N ARG A 98 -9.40 -16.68 -2.62
CA ARG A 98 -10.07 -16.45 -1.32
C ARG A 98 -10.46 -14.99 -1.15
N VAL A 99 -9.63 -14.05 -1.59
CA VAL A 99 -9.95 -12.62 -1.57
C VAL A 99 -11.10 -12.32 -2.52
N GLU A 100 -11.10 -12.85 -3.72
CA GLU A 100 -12.18 -12.69 -4.69
C GLU A 100 -13.51 -13.24 -4.15
N ARG A 101 -13.49 -14.40 -3.52
CA ARG A 101 -14.68 -14.94 -2.86
C ARG A 101 -15.23 -14.02 -1.76
N ALA A 102 -14.34 -13.36 -1.00
CA ALA A 102 -14.75 -12.39 0.02
C ALA A 102 -15.33 -11.09 -0.58
N LEU A 103 -14.92 -10.74 -1.79
CA LEU A 103 -15.36 -9.54 -2.51
C LEU A 103 -16.59 -9.79 -3.40
N ALA A 104 -16.85 -11.05 -3.80
CA ALA A 104 -17.90 -11.45 -4.72
C ALA A 104 -19.32 -10.93 -4.34
N PRO A 105 -19.75 -10.90 -3.05
CA PRO A 105 -21.04 -10.34 -2.66
C PRO A 105 -21.22 -8.85 -3.02
N ARG A 106 -20.14 -8.17 -3.40
CA ARG A 106 -20.10 -6.75 -3.80
C ARG A 106 -19.78 -6.56 -5.26
N ASN A 107 -19.86 -7.62 -6.07
CA ASN A 107 -19.44 -7.62 -7.48
C ASN A 107 -18.02 -7.06 -7.69
N ALA A 108 -17.10 -7.37 -6.75
CA ALA A 108 -15.75 -6.87 -6.77
C ALA A 108 -14.74 -8.04 -6.87
N THR A 109 -13.59 -7.76 -7.46
CA THR A 109 -12.46 -8.69 -7.65
C THR A 109 -11.25 -8.23 -6.85
N ALA A 110 -10.19 -9.03 -6.83
CA ALA A 110 -8.92 -8.63 -6.23
C ALA A 110 -8.35 -7.33 -6.82
N HIS A 111 -8.56 -7.08 -8.13
CA HIS A 111 -8.22 -5.81 -8.78
C HIS A 111 -9.07 -4.62 -8.32
N SER A 112 -10.25 -4.88 -7.79
CA SER A 112 -11.12 -3.81 -7.28
C SER A 112 -10.54 -3.13 -6.05
N ILE A 113 -9.61 -3.76 -5.33
CA ILE A 113 -8.92 -3.15 -4.19
C ILE A 113 -8.06 -1.99 -4.69
N GLU A 114 -7.16 -2.23 -5.65
CA GLU A 114 -6.30 -1.21 -6.25
C GLU A 114 -7.14 -0.09 -6.89
N ARG A 115 -8.07 -0.46 -7.79
CA ARG A 115 -8.92 0.53 -8.49
C ARG A 115 -9.79 1.34 -7.54
N GLY A 116 -10.35 0.70 -6.52
CA GLY A 116 -11.16 1.38 -5.53
C GLY A 116 -10.36 2.35 -4.69
N ALA A 117 -9.15 1.99 -4.28
CA ALA A 117 -8.24 2.87 -3.55
C ALA A 117 -7.85 4.10 -4.40
N LEU A 118 -7.53 3.91 -5.69
CA LEU A 118 -7.20 5.00 -6.60
C LEU A 118 -8.39 5.93 -6.86
N ARG A 119 -9.59 5.39 -7.04
CA ARG A 119 -10.81 6.21 -7.18
C ARG A 119 -11.07 7.03 -5.92
N HIS A 120 -10.89 6.42 -4.77
CA HIS A 120 -11.05 7.11 -3.49
C HIS A 120 -10.00 8.19 -3.31
N ALA A 121 -8.74 7.92 -3.66
CA ALA A 121 -7.67 8.92 -3.68
C ALA A 121 -8.00 10.10 -4.63
N ALA A 122 -8.57 9.82 -5.81
CA ALA A 122 -9.00 10.86 -6.74
C ALA A 122 -10.10 11.75 -6.14
N GLN A 123 -11.08 11.17 -5.45
CA GLN A 123 -12.11 11.94 -4.74
C GLN A 123 -11.52 12.84 -3.64
N ILE A 124 -10.53 12.32 -2.90
CA ILE A 124 -9.83 13.13 -1.88
C ILE A 124 -9.08 14.28 -2.53
N VAL A 125 -8.32 14.02 -3.61
CA VAL A 125 -7.59 15.04 -4.35
C VAL A 125 -8.55 16.16 -4.82
N GLU A 126 -9.68 15.79 -5.40
CA GLU A 126 -10.70 16.72 -5.86
C GLU A 126 -11.32 17.52 -4.68
N THR A 127 -11.72 16.81 -3.61
CA THR A 127 -12.37 17.44 -2.44
C THR A 127 -11.47 18.45 -1.74
N TYR A 128 -10.19 18.14 -1.61
CA TYR A 128 -9.22 18.96 -0.89
C TYR A 128 -8.31 19.79 -1.80
N ASN A 129 -8.59 19.82 -3.10
CA ASN A 129 -7.81 20.55 -4.10
C ASN A 129 -6.30 20.25 -4.01
N LEU A 130 -5.94 18.97 -3.92
CA LEU A 130 -4.57 18.50 -3.83
C LEU A 130 -3.96 18.34 -5.24
N ASP A 131 -2.62 18.22 -5.30
CA ASP A 131 -1.93 17.97 -6.56
C ASP A 131 -2.33 16.61 -7.17
N PRO A 132 -2.91 16.55 -8.40
CA PRO A 132 -3.28 15.30 -9.06
C PRO A 132 -2.11 14.34 -9.30
N HIS A 133 -0.87 14.81 -9.37
CA HIS A 133 0.32 13.96 -9.50
C HIS A 133 0.45 12.94 -8.38
N VAL A 134 -0.12 13.22 -7.21
CA VAL A 134 -0.14 12.29 -6.07
C VAL A 134 -0.85 10.97 -6.42
N ILE A 135 -1.88 11.02 -7.26
CA ILE A 135 -2.60 9.81 -7.71
C ILE A 135 -1.69 8.96 -8.61
N SER A 136 -0.98 9.60 -9.54
CA SER A 136 -0.04 8.91 -10.44
C SER A 136 1.07 8.22 -9.66
N GLN A 137 1.58 8.86 -8.62
CA GLN A 137 2.58 8.28 -7.73
C GLN A 137 2.01 7.08 -6.95
N LEU A 138 0.81 7.22 -6.39
CA LEU A 138 0.12 6.13 -5.70
C LEU A 138 -0.15 4.96 -6.66
N ALA A 139 -0.49 5.23 -7.91
CA ALA A 139 -0.72 4.25 -8.96
C ALA A 139 0.55 3.63 -9.56
N LYS A 140 1.75 4.10 -9.17
CA LYS A 140 3.05 3.65 -9.74
C LYS A 140 3.25 4.02 -11.21
N HIS A 141 2.62 5.09 -11.68
CA HIS A 141 2.75 5.58 -13.05
C HIS A 141 3.79 6.70 -13.19
N VAL A 142 4.65 6.87 -12.21
CA VAL A 142 5.70 7.91 -12.24
C VAL A 142 6.79 7.48 -13.20
N ASP A 143 7.12 8.35 -14.16
CA ASP A 143 8.27 8.17 -15.04
C ASP A 143 9.56 8.34 -14.21
N PRO A 144 10.46 7.34 -14.18
CA PRO A 144 11.70 7.44 -13.43
C PRO A 144 12.64 8.53 -13.92
N PHE A 145 12.46 9.04 -15.12
CA PHE A 145 13.30 10.14 -15.66
C PHE A 145 13.03 11.48 -14.95
N ASP A 146 11.85 11.72 -14.40
CA ASP A 146 11.57 12.88 -13.56
C ASP A 146 12.24 12.81 -12.18
N LEU A 147 12.72 11.62 -11.79
CA LEU A 147 13.35 11.39 -10.49
C LEU A 147 14.86 11.61 -10.47
N LEU A 148 15.53 11.69 -11.63
CA LEU A 148 16.99 11.63 -11.70
C LEU A 148 17.70 12.97 -11.44
N GLN A 149 17.04 14.11 -11.50
CA GLN A 149 17.73 15.40 -11.34
C GLN A 149 17.73 15.98 -9.92
N ASP A 150 16.83 15.52 -9.03
CA ASP A 150 16.74 16.04 -7.65
C ASP A 150 16.42 14.96 -6.59
N THR A 151 16.87 13.76 -6.80
CA THR A 151 16.41 12.52 -6.15
C THR A 151 16.40 12.54 -4.61
N VAL A 152 17.33 13.21 -3.95
CA VAL A 152 17.42 13.17 -2.47
C VAL A 152 16.45 14.15 -1.81
N ARG A 153 16.27 15.35 -2.37
CA ARG A 153 15.32 16.36 -1.83
C ARG A 153 13.86 16.00 -2.14
N TYR A 154 13.60 15.42 -3.32
CA TYR A 154 12.26 15.01 -3.74
C TYR A 154 11.80 13.74 -3.02
N LEU A 155 12.65 12.76 -2.74
CA LEU A 155 12.28 11.59 -1.94
C LEU A 155 11.62 11.97 -0.61
N TRP A 156 12.09 13.02 0.06
CA TRP A 156 11.47 13.54 1.28
C TRP A 156 10.09 14.17 1.04
N ARG A 157 9.95 14.99 0.02
CA ARG A 157 8.66 15.60 -0.35
C ARG A 157 7.67 14.56 -0.83
N TYR A 158 8.10 13.64 -1.71
CA TYR A 158 7.28 12.55 -2.22
C TYR A 158 6.86 11.57 -1.12
N THR A 159 7.76 11.20 -0.23
CA THR A 159 7.43 10.36 0.92
C THR A 159 6.40 11.04 1.83
N THR A 160 6.49 12.36 1.99
CA THR A 160 5.51 13.14 2.78
C THR A 160 4.15 13.21 2.10
N MET A 161 4.10 13.43 0.78
CA MET A 161 2.84 13.45 0.01
C MET A 161 2.19 12.06 -0.04
N LEU A 162 2.94 10.99 -0.32
CA LEU A 162 2.44 9.62 -0.27
C LEU A 162 1.97 9.24 1.14
N THR A 163 2.61 9.78 2.17
CA THR A 163 2.17 9.65 3.56
C THR A 163 0.82 10.32 3.80
N GLN A 164 0.65 11.54 3.29
CA GLN A 164 -0.62 12.25 3.41
C GLN A 164 -1.73 11.50 2.69
N MET A 165 -1.49 11.01 1.47
CA MET A 165 -2.47 10.25 0.72
C MET A 165 -2.79 8.91 1.37
N SER A 166 -1.80 8.14 1.79
CA SER A 166 -2.02 6.87 2.50
C SER A 166 -2.77 7.10 3.80
N SER A 167 -2.48 8.20 4.51
CA SER A 167 -3.17 8.58 5.75
C SER A 167 -4.62 9.00 5.48
N LEU A 168 -4.89 9.79 4.44
CA LEU A 168 -6.23 10.20 4.06
C LEU A 168 -7.08 9.02 3.58
N VAL A 169 -6.52 8.11 2.79
CA VAL A 169 -7.19 6.86 2.37
C VAL A 169 -7.46 5.95 3.58
N ALA A 170 -6.64 6.04 4.64
CA ALA A 170 -6.81 5.28 5.87
C ALA A 170 -7.93 5.81 6.78
N LEU A 171 -8.22 7.13 6.75
CA LEU A 171 -9.21 7.78 7.63
C LEU A 171 -10.66 7.51 7.23
N THR A 172 -10.90 6.93 6.06
CA THR A 172 -12.24 6.63 5.52
C THR A 172 -12.48 5.13 5.40
#